data_5126d839e7690911c48731d3352407c6
#
_entry.id   5126d839e7690911c48731d3352407c6
#
_cell.length_a   1.000
_cell.length_b   1.000
_cell.length_c   1.000
_cell.angle_alpha   90.00
_cell.angle_beta   90.00
_cell.angle_gamma   90.00
#
_symmetry.space_group_name_H-M   'P 1'
#
loop_
_entity.id
_entity.type
_entity.pdbx_description
1 polymer ?
#
loop_
_entity_poly.entity_id
_entity_poly.type
_entity_poly.pdbx_seq_one_letter_code
_entity_poly.pdbx_strand_id
1 'polypeptide(L)'
;MHILLCHSEATEQVLLQWIYMSAKEEQIEVKELVCDRGDFEEVLHKEAADEALIGIVAFDNAGKPVLQVHDVPKMVINPVLSFSSEEEEKQVLCSATRFDRNNTWGVFSSEGDNETYYEKMHSYSTNLALQFSNHINTANADMYLCGFLSDAVELKTQK
;
A
#
# COMPACT_ATOMS: atom_id res chain seq x y z
N MET A 1 -3.47 11.44 -14.27
CA MET A 1 -3.57 10.76 -12.96
C MET A 1 -2.85 9.41 -13.02
N HIS A 2 -2.07 9.10 -12.02
CA HIS A 2 -1.41 7.80 -11.91
C HIS A 2 -1.31 7.34 -10.47
N ILE A 3 -1.16 6.04 -10.29
CA ILE A 3 -0.74 5.44 -9.02
C ILE A 3 0.72 5.01 -9.12
N LEU A 4 1.39 4.96 -7.97
CA LEU A 4 2.72 4.38 -7.84
C LEU A 4 2.56 2.95 -7.32
N LEU A 5 3.09 1.98 -8.06
CA LEU A 5 3.10 0.57 -7.67
C LEU A 5 4.50 0.21 -7.15
N CYS A 6 4.60 0.03 -5.85
CA CYS A 6 5.86 -0.31 -5.17
C CYS A 6 5.87 -1.81 -4.85
N HIS A 7 6.89 -2.52 -5.32
CA HIS A 7 7.00 -3.95 -5.11
C HIS A 7 8.47 -4.38 -5.07
N SER A 8 8.70 -5.64 -4.73
CA SER A 8 10.02 -6.26 -4.80
C SER A 8 10.15 -7.12 -6.06
N GLU A 9 11.36 -7.57 -6.37
CA GLU A 9 11.58 -8.53 -7.46
C GLU A 9 10.92 -9.88 -7.17
N ALA A 10 10.66 -10.18 -5.89
CA ALA A 10 10.01 -11.41 -5.45
C ALA A 10 8.47 -11.35 -5.53
N THR A 11 7.88 -10.19 -5.77
CA THR A 11 6.43 -10.04 -5.83
C THR A 11 5.87 -10.80 -7.04
N GLU A 12 4.83 -11.60 -6.83
CA GLU A 12 4.25 -12.44 -7.88
C GLU A 12 3.66 -11.61 -9.03
N GLN A 13 3.95 -12.01 -10.27
CA GLN A 13 3.47 -11.31 -11.46
C GLN A 13 1.95 -11.24 -11.55
N VAL A 14 1.25 -12.28 -11.08
CA VAL A 14 -0.22 -12.29 -11.07
C VAL A 14 -0.79 -11.16 -10.22
N LEU A 15 -0.13 -10.80 -9.12
CA LEU A 15 -0.54 -9.69 -8.26
C LEU A 15 -0.29 -8.35 -8.94
N LEU A 16 0.84 -8.18 -9.60
CA LEU A 16 1.15 -6.96 -10.36
C LEU A 16 0.16 -6.77 -11.51
N GLN A 17 -0.14 -7.83 -12.25
CA GLN A 17 -1.12 -7.79 -13.34
C GLN A 17 -2.50 -7.40 -12.84
N TRP A 18 -2.90 -7.89 -11.68
CA TRP A 18 -4.17 -7.53 -11.05
C TRP A 18 -4.26 -6.02 -10.84
N ILE A 19 -3.20 -5.40 -10.31
CA ILE A 19 -3.16 -3.94 -10.12
C ILE A 19 -3.27 -3.21 -11.47
N TYR A 20 -2.49 -3.62 -12.47
CA TYR A 20 -2.53 -3.01 -13.80
C TYR A 20 -3.91 -3.09 -14.44
N MET A 21 -4.56 -4.24 -14.37
CA MET A 21 -5.89 -4.44 -14.95
C MET A 21 -6.94 -3.56 -14.27
N SER A 22 -6.94 -3.52 -12.94
CA SER A 22 -7.88 -2.71 -12.17
C SER A 22 -7.69 -1.22 -12.40
N ALA A 23 -6.45 -0.76 -12.45
CA ALA A 23 -6.13 0.64 -12.74
C ALA A 23 -6.56 1.03 -14.18
N LYS A 24 -6.37 0.13 -15.12
CA LYS A 24 -6.78 0.37 -16.51
C LYS A 24 -8.30 0.54 -16.66
N GLU A 25 -9.07 -0.26 -15.93
CA GLU A 25 -10.54 -0.13 -15.91
C GLU A 25 -10.99 1.24 -15.43
N GLU A 26 -10.25 1.82 -14.48
CA GLU A 26 -10.50 3.14 -13.93
C GLU A 26 -9.79 4.27 -14.72
N GLN A 27 -9.13 3.95 -15.83
CA GLN A 27 -8.35 4.88 -16.65
C GLN A 27 -7.22 5.58 -15.88
N ILE A 28 -6.59 4.83 -14.99
CA ILE A 28 -5.47 5.29 -14.17
C ILE A 28 -4.18 4.70 -14.71
N GLU A 29 -3.17 5.53 -14.92
CA GLU A 29 -1.83 5.06 -15.30
C GLU A 29 -1.12 4.45 -14.08
N VAL A 30 -0.21 3.52 -14.33
CA VAL A 30 0.61 2.89 -13.29
C VAL A 30 2.08 3.18 -13.55
N LYS A 31 2.77 3.72 -12.55
CA LYS A 31 4.22 3.81 -12.54
C LYS A 31 4.75 2.77 -11.54
N GLU A 32 5.76 2.01 -11.90
CA GLU A 32 6.38 1.01 -11.04
C GLU A 32 7.64 1.53 -10.36
N LEU A 33 7.84 1.13 -9.11
CA LEU A 33 9.06 1.37 -8.35
C LEU A 33 9.43 0.11 -7.58
N VAL A 34 10.60 -0.46 -7.87
CA VAL A 34 11.08 -1.69 -7.22
C VAL A 34 11.86 -1.33 -5.96
N CYS A 35 11.47 -1.89 -4.81
CA CYS A 35 12.08 -1.55 -3.53
C CYS A 35 13.50 -2.11 -3.32
N ASP A 36 13.93 -3.01 -4.20
CA ASP A 36 15.29 -3.55 -4.17
C ASP A 36 16.34 -2.55 -4.70
N ARG A 37 15.93 -1.43 -5.26
CA ARG A 37 16.82 -0.35 -5.69
C ARG A 37 17.43 0.35 -4.48
N GLY A 38 18.72 0.68 -4.60
CA GLY A 38 19.42 1.41 -3.54
C GLY A 38 18.88 2.83 -3.29
N ASP A 39 18.24 3.45 -4.29
CA ASP A 39 17.65 4.78 -4.23
C ASP A 39 16.11 4.78 -4.00
N PHE A 40 15.56 3.65 -3.60
CA PHE A 40 14.10 3.47 -3.48
C PHE A 40 13.43 4.57 -2.66
N GLU A 41 13.90 4.83 -1.46
CA GLU A 41 13.28 5.82 -0.56
C GLU A 41 13.34 7.24 -1.13
N GLU A 42 14.48 7.60 -1.75
CA GLU A 42 14.65 8.91 -2.38
C GLU A 42 13.67 9.09 -3.54
N VAL A 43 13.56 8.10 -4.42
CA VAL A 43 12.64 8.12 -5.56
C VAL A 43 11.18 8.10 -5.08
N LEU A 44 10.88 7.32 -4.04
CA LEU A 44 9.54 7.25 -3.44
C LEU A 44 9.09 8.63 -2.96
N HIS A 45 9.92 9.35 -2.23
CA HIS A 45 9.57 10.69 -1.74
C HIS A 45 9.42 11.70 -2.89
N LYS A 46 10.23 11.58 -3.92
CA LYS A 46 10.14 12.42 -5.10
C LYS A 46 8.80 12.17 -5.85
N GLU A 47 8.46 10.92 -6.08
CA GLU A 47 7.20 10.56 -6.73
C GLU A 47 5.98 10.93 -5.88
N ALA A 48 6.08 10.84 -4.56
CA ALA A 48 5.01 11.23 -3.65
C ALA A 48 4.69 12.73 -3.71
N ALA A 49 5.62 13.55 -4.15
CA ALA A 49 5.42 14.99 -4.33
C ALA A 49 4.80 15.36 -5.70
N ASP A 50 4.64 14.39 -6.59
CA ASP A 50 4.05 14.64 -7.93
C ASP A 50 2.55 14.92 -7.79
N GLU A 51 2.13 16.06 -8.31
CA GLU A 51 0.72 16.47 -8.27
C GLU A 51 -0.22 15.54 -9.05
N ALA A 52 0.29 14.79 -10.02
CA ALA A 52 -0.49 13.82 -10.78
C ALA A 52 -0.69 12.49 -10.05
N LEU A 53 0.05 12.25 -8.96
CA LEU A 53 -0.09 11.04 -8.15
C LEU A 53 -1.40 11.08 -7.36
N ILE A 54 -2.18 10.01 -7.44
CA ILE A 54 -3.43 9.89 -6.67
C ILE A 54 -3.34 8.90 -5.52
N GLY A 55 -2.37 7.99 -5.55
CA GLY A 55 -2.20 7.01 -4.49
C GLY A 55 -1.02 6.08 -4.74
N ILE A 56 -0.70 5.29 -3.71
CA ILE A 56 0.41 4.32 -3.74
C ILE A 56 -0.14 2.94 -3.39
N VAL A 57 0.23 1.93 -4.17
CA VAL A 57 -0.01 0.52 -3.84
C VAL A 57 1.34 -0.12 -3.56
N ALA A 58 1.49 -0.78 -2.41
CA ALA A 58 2.76 -1.37 -2.01
C ALA A 58 2.59 -2.83 -1.57
N PHE A 59 3.52 -3.67 -2.02
CA PHE A 59 3.60 -5.09 -1.67
C PHE A 59 4.82 -5.40 -0.81
N ASP A 60 4.67 -6.35 0.10
CA ASP A 60 5.78 -6.98 0.83
C ASP A 60 6.72 -5.96 1.50
N ASN A 61 8.00 -6.00 1.17
CA ASN A 61 9.03 -5.12 1.74
C ASN A 61 8.88 -3.64 1.36
N ALA A 62 8.10 -3.34 0.34
CA ALA A 62 7.81 -1.95 -0.02
C ALA A 62 6.80 -1.29 0.93
N GLY A 63 6.03 -2.07 1.68
CA GLY A 63 4.98 -1.56 2.56
C GLY A 63 5.49 -0.66 3.67
N LYS A 64 6.52 -1.07 4.40
CA LYS A 64 7.06 -0.30 5.52
C LYS A 64 7.55 1.11 5.12
N PRO A 65 8.38 1.27 4.08
CA PRO A 65 8.75 2.61 3.59
C PRO A 65 7.55 3.44 3.14
N VAL A 66 6.58 2.82 2.48
CA VAL A 66 5.37 3.52 2.00
C VAL A 66 4.51 4.03 3.14
N LEU A 67 4.44 3.33 4.27
CA LEU A 67 3.74 3.82 5.46
C LEU A 67 4.38 5.08 6.06
N GLN A 68 5.63 5.38 5.73
CA GLN A 68 6.32 6.59 6.16
C GLN A 68 6.08 7.78 5.23
N VAL A 69 5.36 7.59 4.13
CA VAL A 69 4.87 8.66 3.26
C VAL A 69 3.50 9.07 3.78
N HIS A 70 3.38 10.29 4.28
CA HIS A 70 2.13 10.77 4.89
C HIS A 70 1.28 11.59 3.92
N ASP A 71 -0.01 11.63 4.22
CA ASP A 71 -1.01 12.44 3.52
C ASP A 71 -1.19 12.11 2.03
N VAL A 72 -0.89 10.85 1.67
CA VAL A 72 -1.14 10.27 0.34
C VAL A 72 -1.99 9.02 0.54
N PRO A 73 -3.08 8.83 -0.23
CA PRO A 73 -3.84 7.58 -0.17
C PRO A 73 -2.94 6.40 -0.51
N LYS A 74 -3.02 5.33 0.27
CA LYS A 74 -2.18 4.16 0.05
C LYS A 74 -2.89 2.86 0.37
N MET A 75 -2.50 1.81 -0.34
CA MET A 75 -2.92 0.46 -0.09
C MET A 75 -1.69 -0.42 0.09
N VAL A 76 -1.60 -1.09 1.20
CA VAL A 76 -0.52 -2.04 1.48
C VAL A 76 -1.07 -3.46 1.48
N ILE A 77 -0.34 -4.36 0.81
CA ILE A 77 -0.74 -5.76 0.62
C ILE A 77 0.39 -6.64 1.17
N ASN A 78 0.09 -7.40 2.22
CA ASN A 78 1.05 -8.21 2.95
C ASN A 78 2.34 -7.44 3.29
N PRO A 79 2.25 -6.22 3.85
CA PRO A 79 3.46 -5.47 4.19
C PRO A 79 4.28 -6.22 5.23
N VAL A 80 5.60 -6.26 5.04
CA VAL A 80 6.51 -6.84 6.02
C VAL A 80 6.80 -5.79 7.09
N LEU A 81 6.21 -5.96 8.27
CA LEU A 81 6.29 -5.01 9.39
C LEU A 81 7.24 -5.55 10.48
N SER A 82 8.46 -5.79 10.06
CA SER A 82 9.55 -6.18 10.94
C SER A 82 10.35 -4.93 11.34
N PHE A 83 10.58 -4.75 12.64
CA PHE A 83 11.23 -3.58 13.21
C PHE A 83 12.44 -3.97 14.03
N SER A 84 13.47 -3.13 14.01
CA SER A 84 14.71 -3.35 14.78
C SER A 84 14.53 -3.05 16.27
N SER A 85 13.52 -2.26 16.65
CA SER A 85 13.21 -1.88 18.03
C SER A 85 11.76 -1.48 18.17
N GLU A 86 11.26 -1.46 19.41
CA GLU A 86 9.92 -0.93 19.73
C GLU A 86 9.80 0.55 19.38
N GLU A 87 10.90 1.30 19.49
CA GLU A 87 10.94 2.72 19.12
C GLU A 87 10.70 2.92 17.63
N GLU A 88 11.38 2.15 16.78
CA GLU A 88 11.15 2.17 15.32
C GLU A 88 9.70 1.82 14.98
N GLU A 89 9.16 0.78 15.61
CA GLU A 89 7.77 0.36 15.41
C GLU A 89 6.79 1.51 15.71
N LYS A 90 6.98 2.20 16.84
CA LYS A 90 6.17 3.35 17.21
C LYS A 90 6.34 4.50 16.22
N GLN A 91 7.55 4.78 15.80
CA GLN A 91 7.83 5.83 14.83
C GLN A 91 7.09 5.60 13.51
N VAL A 92 7.00 4.36 13.05
CA VAL A 92 6.32 4.02 11.80
C VAL A 92 4.81 3.92 12.01
N LEU A 93 4.36 3.12 12.96
CA LEU A 93 2.94 2.78 13.08
C LEU A 93 2.10 3.81 13.85
N CYS A 94 2.71 4.57 14.75
CA CYS A 94 2.00 5.59 15.53
C CYS A 94 2.18 7.00 14.95
N SER A 95 2.89 7.16 13.83
CA SER A 95 3.08 8.45 13.15
C SER A 95 1.97 8.80 12.16
N ALA A 96 1.02 7.91 11.96
CA ALA A 96 -0.08 8.12 11.02
C ALA A 96 -0.86 9.40 11.34
N THR A 97 -1.03 10.25 10.33
CA THR A 97 -1.90 11.42 10.44
C THR A 97 -3.37 10.98 10.43
N ARG A 98 -4.27 11.90 10.72
CA ARG A 98 -5.71 11.63 10.60
C ARG A 98 -6.07 11.22 9.16
N PHE A 99 -5.46 11.89 8.19
CA PHE A 99 -5.63 11.55 6.78
C PHE A 99 -5.16 10.11 6.50
N ASP A 100 -3.97 9.74 6.97
CA ASP A 100 -3.43 8.39 6.79
C ASP A 100 -4.34 7.32 7.36
N ARG A 101 -4.85 7.53 8.58
CA ARG A 101 -5.73 6.57 9.25
C ARG A 101 -7.01 6.32 8.46
N ASN A 102 -7.54 7.34 7.81
CA ASN A 102 -8.79 7.26 7.04
C ASN A 102 -8.57 6.82 5.59
N ASN A 103 -7.36 6.97 5.05
CA ASN A 103 -7.09 6.79 3.62
C ASN A 103 -5.97 5.77 3.34
N THR A 104 -5.66 4.92 4.30
CA THR A 104 -4.78 3.77 4.11
C THR A 104 -5.58 2.49 4.18
N TRP A 105 -5.42 1.64 3.19
CA TRP A 105 -6.08 0.34 3.09
C TRP A 105 -5.03 -0.76 3.24
N GLY A 106 -5.36 -1.81 3.96
CA GLY A 106 -4.47 -2.95 4.15
C GLY A 106 -5.18 -4.27 3.88
N VAL A 107 -4.52 -5.14 3.13
CA VAL A 107 -5.02 -6.50 2.87
C VAL A 107 -3.94 -7.50 3.25
N PHE A 108 -4.31 -8.48 4.05
CA PHE A 108 -3.40 -9.48 4.59
C PHE A 108 -3.93 -10.89 4.32
N SER A 109 -3.05 -11.77 3.86
CA SER A 109 -3.33 -13.21 3.87
C SER A 109 -2.90 -13.82 5.22
N SER A 110 -3.30 -15.05 5.50
CA SER A 110 -2.94 -15.73 6.76
C SER A 110 -1.56 -16.41 6.73
N GLU A 111 -0.78 -16.19 5.67
CA GLU A 111 0.55 -16.80 5.52
C GLU A 111 1.59 -16.16 6.44
N GLY A 112 2.44 -16.99 7.06
CA GLY A 112 3.57 -16.53 7.85
C GLY A 112 3.16 -15.63 9.00
N ASP A 113 3.82 -14.47 9.12
CA ASP A 113 3.60 -13.50 10.18
C ASP A 113 2.52 -12.46 9.85
N ASN A 114 1.77 -12.65 8.78
CA ASN A 114 0.82 -11.64 8.29
C ASN A 114 -0.31 -11.34 9.28
N GLU A 115 -0.75 -12.31 10.09
CA GLU A 115 -1.73 -12.04 11.14
C GLU A 115 -1.17 -11.08 12.20
N THR A 116 0.09 -11.25 12.56
CA THR A 116 0.79 -10.35 13.49
C THR A 116 0.90 -8.95 12.89
N TYR A 117 1.25 -8.86 11.62
CA TYR A 117 1.35 -7.58 10.92
C TYR A 117 -0.02 -6.91 10.78
N TYR A 118 -1.07 -7.68 10.53
CA TYR A 118 -2.44 -7.19 10.52
C TYR A 118 -2.81 -6.52 11.86
N GLU A 119 -2.53 -7.18 12.97
CA GLU A 119 -2.80 -6.64 14.30
C GLU A 119 -2.01 -5.34 14.57
N LYS A 120 -0.76 -5.30 14.15
CA LYS A 120 0.08 -4.09 14.29
C LYS A 120 -0.47 -2.91 13.47
N MET A 121 -1.03 -3.18 12.29
CA MET A 121 -1.58 -2.15 11.41
C MET A 121 -2.80 -1.43 11.98
N HIS A 122 -3.48 -1.96 13.00
CA HIS A 122 -4.59 -1.27 13.65
C HIS A 122 -4.17 0.05 14.30
N SER A 123 -2.89 0.21 14.64
CA SER A 123 -2.34 1.48 15.11
C SER A 123 -2.24 2.53 14.00
N TYR A 124 -2.17 2.09 12.76
CA TYR A 124 -2.00 2.98 11.61
C TYR A 124 -3.31 3.26 10.86
N SER A 125 -4.13 2.24 10.63
CA SER A 125 -5.36 2.37 9.84
C SER A 125 -6.48 1.47 10.36
N THR A 126 -7.71 1.87 10.10
CA THR A 126 -8.91 1.06 10.39
C THR A 126 -9.46 0.34 9.15
N ASN A 127 -8.94 0.63 7.96
CA ASN A 127 -9.42 0.03 6.69
C ASN A 127 -8.63 -1.23 6.35
N LEU A 128 -8.75 -2.24 7.19
CA LEU A 128 -7.94 -3.45 7.11
C LEU A 128 -8.79 -4.68 6.87
N ALA A 129 -8.29 -5.61 6.04
CA ALA A 129 -8.91 -6.89 5.78
C ALA A 129 -7.91 -8.04 5.99
N LEU A 130 -8.32 -9.06 6.73
CA LEU A 130 -7.58 -10.30 6.89
C LEU A 130 -8.30 -11.41 6.13
N GLN A 131 -7.63 -12.02 5.17
CA GLN A 131 -8.15 -13.15 4.41
C GLN A 131 -7.69 -14.46 5.06
N PHE A 132 -8.63 -15.38 5.24
CA PHE A 132 -8.32 -16.72 5.78
C PHE A 132 -7.81 -17.64 4.66
N SER A 133 -6.75 -17.22 3.99
CA SER A 133 -6.11 -17.92 2.89
C SER A 133 -4.60 -17.74 3.01
N ASN A 134 -3.82 -18.74 2.61
CA ASN A 134 -2.36 -18.66 2.65
C ASN A 134 -1.77 -17.72 1.60
N HIS A 135 -2.58 -17.29 0.65
CA HIS A 135 -2.16 -16.34 -0.40
C HIS A 135 -3.23 -15.27 -0.58
N ILE A 136 -2.86 -14.14 -1.13
CA ILE A 136 -3.84 -13.11 -1.48
C ILE A 136 -4.81 -13.68 -2.51
N ASN A 137 -6.07 -13.72 -2.15
CA ASN A 137 -7.15 -14.06 -3.06
C ASN A 137 -7.58 -12.78 -3.78
N THR A 138 -7.13 -12.62 -5.03
CA THR A 138 -7.40 -11.40 -5.81
C THR A 138 -8.90 -11.19 -6.06
N ALA A 139 -9.68 -12.25 -6.21
CA ALA A 139 -11.13 -12.14 -6.39
C ALA A 139 -11.81 -11.49 -5.17
N ASN A 140 -11.39 -11.85 -3.96
CA ASN A 140 -11.92 -11.27 -2.73
C ASN A 140 -11.31 -9.92 -2.40
N ALA A 141 -10.02 -9.72 -2.72
CA ALA A 141 -9.31 -8.48 -2.47
C ALA A 141 -9.68 -7.37 -3.46
N ASP A 142 -10.23 -7.72 -4.62
CA ASP A 142 -10.56 -6.76 -5.67
C ASP A 142 -11.57 -5.70 -5.19
N MET A 143 -12.47 -6.05 -4.32
CA MET A 143 -13.41 -5.11 -3.71
C MET A 143 -12.66 -3.99 -2.94
N TYR A 144 -11.59 -4.36 -2.22
CA TYR A 144 -10.78 -3.39 -1.48
C TYR A 144 -9.94 -2.52 -2.42
N LEU A 145 -9.38 -3.12 -3.46
CA LEU A 145 -8.61 -2.38 -4.46
C LEU A 145 -9.50 -1.39 -5.21
N CYS A 146 -10.67 -1.82 -5.67
CA CYS A 146 -11.62 -0.94 -6.34
C CYS A 146 -12.09 0.21 -5.43
N GLY A 147 -12.36 -0.07 -4.17
CA GLY A 147 -12.69 0.94 -3.17
C GLY A 147 -11.57 1.95 -2.98
N PHE A 148 -10.33 1.48 -2.85
CA PHE A 148 -9.15 2.33 -2.74
C PHE A 148 -8.98 3.23 -3.97
N LEU A 149 -9.04 2.67 -5.18
CA LEU A 149 -8.87 3.44 -6.41
C LEU A 149 -9.97 4.49 -6.59
N SER A 150 -11.21 4.13 -6.30
CA SER A 150 -12.35 5.04 -6.36
C SER A 150 -12.18 6.21 -5.40
N ASP A 151 -11.82 5.93 -4.14
CA ASP A 151 -11.58 6.97 -3.13
C ASP A 151 -10.41 7.88 -3.51
N ALA A 152 -9.35 7.32 -4.05
CA ALA A 152 -8.17 8.08 -4.47
C ALA A 152 -8.51 9.05 -5.61
N VAL A 153 -9.29 8.61 -6.59
CA VAL A 153 -9.79 9.46 -7.68
C VAL A 153 -10.68 10.57 -7.13
N GLU A 154 -11.61 10.23 -6.25
CA GLU A 154 -12.55 11.19 -5.66
C GLU A 154 -11.80 12.27 -4.86
N LEU A 155 -10.86 11.89 -4.01
CA LEU A 155 -10.03 12.82 -3.24
C LEU A 155 -9.25 13.78 -4.15
N LYS A 156 -8.77 13.28 -5.28
CA LYS A 156 -8.01 14.10 -6.23
C LYS A 156 -8.90 15.09 -6.98
N THR A 157 -10.10 14.68 -7.35
CA THR A 157 -11.02 15.52 -8.12
C THR A 157 -11.74 16.58 -7.29
N GLN A 158 -11.77 16.44 -5.96
CA GLN A 158 -12.35 17.41 -5.01
C GLN A 158 -11.42 18.61 -4.72
N LYS A 159 -10.19 18.55 -5.14
CA LYS A 159 -9.19 19.61 -4.89
C LYS A 159 -9.24 20.72 -5.91
#